data_b7bb54df30882f7592922e0bcb541122
#
_entry.id   b7bb54df30882f7592922e0bcb541122
#
_cell.length_a   1.000
_cell.length_b   1.000
_cell.length_c   1.000
_cell.angle_alpha   90.00
_cell.angle_beta   90.00
_cell.angle_gamma   90.00
#
_symmetry.space_group_name_H-M   'P 1'
#
loop_
_entity.id
_entity.type
_entity.pdbx_description
1 polymer ?
#
loop_
_entity_poly.entity_id
_entity_poly.type
_entity_poly.pdbx_seq_one_letter_code
_entity_poly.pdbx_strand_id
1 'polypeptide(L)'
;MWASGGGPAADSNHNVYLSTGDGTFDVDKAGVDYGDSILKLSPGRLLLLDYFTPSNQAVLESQALDLGSGGVLLLPPQSTIPNNLLITAGKQGLIYLINRDNLGHYTMSQVVQQNGNIAGLFGTPTFWNNRLYFAGTTYTGGDSPRVFSFLGGRMSANPTSRAAGTYPYPGAVMVVSANGIKNGILWALQHGGTSSGNDVLRAYDALNLGRELYNSDQAGSRDLPGIVGMQFESIIVDNGKVYVPSTGAARLSVFGLLH
;
A
#
# COMPACT_ATOMS: atom_id res chain seq x y z
N MET A 1 -1.86 -12.76 10.42
CA MET A 1 -1.87 -11.87 9.25
C MET A 1 -2.24 -10.47 9.70
N TRP A 2 -1.48 -9.47 9.26
CA TRP A 2 -1.80 -8.06 9.46
C TRP A 2 -1.37 -7.28 8.21
N ALA A 3 -2.27 -6.55 7.60
CA ALA A 3 -2.05 -5.84 6.34
C ALA A 3 -2.71 -4.45 6.33
N SER A 4 -2.89 -3.81 7.49
CA SER A 4 -3.30 -2.41 7.70
C SER A 4 -4.15 -1.83 6.56
N GLY A 5 -5.39 -2.15 6.42
CA GLY A 5 -6.25 -1.67 5.32
C GLY A 5 -5.99 -2.29 3.94
N GLY A 6 -4.98 -3.16 3.82
CA GLY A 6 -4.79 -4.03 2.66
C GLY A 6 -5.50 -5.37 2.82
N GLY A 7 -5.71 -6.08 1.75
CA GLY A 7 -6.24 -7.45 1.73
C GLY A 7 -5.27 -8.43 1.08
N PRO A 8 -5.56 -9.73 1.15
CA PRO A 8 -4.87 -10.72 0.34
C PRO A 8 -5.00 -10.41 -1.14
N ALA A 9 -3.93 -10.62 -1.91
CA ALA A 9 -3.94 -10.50 -3.37
C ALA A 9 -4.03 -11.89 -4.00
N ALA A 10 -4.62 -12.01 -5.19
CA ALA A 10 -4.69 -13.27 -5.92
C ALA A 10 -4.16 -13.13 -7.35
N ASP A 11 -3.43 -14.13 -7.83
CA ASP A 11 -2.96 -14.19 -9.20
C ASP A 11 -3.97 -14.90 -10.13
N SER A 12 -3.66 -14.97 -11.44
CA SER A 12 -4.52 -15.62 -12.44
C SER A 12 -4.68 -17.13 -12.23
N ASN A 13 -3.80 -17.76 -11.45
CA ASN A 13 -3.89 -19.17 -11.06
C ASN A 13 -4.65 -19.34 -9.74
N HIS A 14 -5.25 -18.26 -9.23
CA HIS A 14 -5.96 -18.20 -7.95
C HIS A 14 -5.07 -18.49 -6.73
N ASN A 15 -3.74 -18.41 -6.86
CA ASN A 15 -2.88 -18.44 -5.68
C ASN A 15 -3.07 -17.14 -4.88
N VAL A 16 -3.15 -17.29 -3.57
CA VAL A 16 -3.36 -16.17 -2.64
C VAL A 16 -2.02 -15.73 -2.04
N TYR A 17 -1.80 -14.42 -2.03
CA TYR A 17 -0.62 -13.80 -1.43
C TYR A 17 -1.05 -12.92 -0.27
N LEU A 18 -0.35 -13.05 0.84
CA LEU A 18 -0.58 -12.24 2.04
C LEU A 18 0.74 -11.96 2.76
N SER A 19 0.72 -10.98 3.65
CA SER A 19 1.85 -10.66 4.53
C SER A 19 1.53 -10.96 5.98
N THR A 20 2.56 -11.29 6.75
CA THR A 20 2.53 -11.42 8.20
C THR A 20 3.32 -10.26 8.82
N GLY A 21 2.98 -9.86 10.03
CA GLY A 21 3.73 -8.90 10.84
C GLY A 21 4.58 -9.61 11.88
N ASP A 22 4.84 -8.91 12.98
CA ASP A 22 5.63 -9.43 14.12
C ASP A 22 5.19 -10.83 14.52
N GLY A 23 6.17 -11.62 14.88
CA GLY A 23 5.98 -12.98 15.35
C GLY A 23 7.22 -13.83 15.13
N THR A 24 7.19 -15.00 15.74
CA THR A 24 8.28 -15.98 15.61
C THR A 24 8.50 -16.33 14.14
N PHE A 25 9.77 -16.42 13.76
CA PHE A 25 10.22 -16.99 12.51
C PHE A 25 11.18 -18.14 12.78
N ASP A 26 10.77 -19.37 12.50
CA ASP A 26 11.56 -20.57 12.76
C ASP A 26 11.49 -21.63 11.64
N VAL A 27 10.79 -21.32 10.55
CA VAL A 27 10.66 -22.25 9.41
C VAL A 27 12.02 -22.58 8.76
N ASP A 28 13.01 -21.72 8.88
CA ASP A 28 14.40 -21.95 8.46
C ASP A 28 15.11 -23.02 9.33
N LYS A 29 14.55 -23.34 10.49
CA LYS A 29 15.02 -24.34 11.46
C LYS A 29 14.06 -25.52 11.62
N ALA A 30 13.24 -25.78 10.59
CA ALA A 30 12.19 -26.80 10.55
C ALA A 30 11.02 -26.56 11.52
N GLY A 31 10.79 -25.33 11.95
CA GLY A 31 9.58 -24.88 12.63
C GLY A 31 8.44 -24.62 11.66
N VAL A 32 7.40 -23.93 12.12
CA VAL A 32 6.17 -23.66 11.37
C VAL A 32 5.75 -22.20 11.36
N ASP A 33 6.53 -21.31 11.96
CA ASP A 33 6.19 -19.91 12.16
C ASP A 33 6.83 -19.01 11.10
N TYR A 34 6.03 -18.09 10.56
CA TYR A 34 6.37 -17.19 9.46
C TYR A 34 6.15 -15.72 9.85
N GLY A 35 6.79 -15.24 10.91
CA GLY A 35 6.82 -13.82 11.26
C GLY A 35 7.48 -12.98 10.17
N ASP A 36 6.98 -11.78 9.91
CA ASP A 36 7.49 -10.81 8.92
C ASP A 36 7.75 -11.41 7.52
N SER A 37 6.77 -12.12 7.01
CA SER A 37 6.91 -12.88 5.77
C SER A 37 5.83 -12.53 4.75
N ILE A 38 6.13 -12.77 3.48
CA ILE A 38 5.13 -12.87 2.40
C ILE A 38 4.88 -14.35 2.13
N LEU A 39 3.62 -14.76 2.16
CA LEU A 39 3.22 -16.13 1.92
C LEU A 39 2.46 -16.24 0.60
N LYS A 40 2.78 -17.28 -0.17
CA LYS A 40 2.03 -17.71 -1.35
C LYS A 40 1.30 -18.99 -1.02
N LEU A 41 -0.02 -18.97 -1.12
CA LEU A 41 -0.89 -20.07 -0.72
C LEU A 41 -1.64 -20.64 -1.94
N SER A 42 -1.90 -21.93 -1.92
CA SER A 42 -2.68 -22.59 -2.98
C SER A 42 -4.14 -22.15 -2.97
N PRO A 43 -4.84 -22.20 -4.12
CA PRO A 43 -6.28 -22.01 -4.16
C PRO A 43 -7.01 -23.09 -3.34
N GLY A 44 -8.16 -22.74 -2.82
CA GLY A 44 -9.08 -23.63 -2.11
C GLY A 44 -8.62 -24.04 -0.73
N ARG A 45 -7.54 -24.82 -0.59
CA ARG A 45 -7.07 -25.31 0.72
C ARG A 45 -6.11 -24.35 1.44
N LEU A 46 -5.62 -23.32 0.77
CA LEU A 46 -4.67 -22.35 1.32
C LEU A 46 -3.40 -23.01 1.89
N LEU A 47 -2.91 -24.07 1.23
CA LEU A 47 -1.65 -24.69 1.59
C LEU A 47 -0.49 -23.80 1.17
N LEU A 48 0.55 -23.71 2.00
CA LEU A 48 1.74 -22.94 1.67
C LEU A 48 2.42 -23.53 0.44
N LEU A 49 2.65 -22.71 -0.58
CA LEU A 49 3.37 -23.03 -1.80
C LEU A 49 4.79 -22.47 -1.81
N ASP A 50 4.95 -21.27 -1.25
CA ASP A 50 6.21 -20.54 -1.29
C ASP A 50 6.16 -19.38 -0.27
N TYR A 51 7.32 -18.83 0.12
CA TYR A 51 7.39 -17.68 1.00
C TYR A 51 8.64 -16.83 0.75
N PHE A 52 8.58 -15.58 1.20
CA PHE A 52 9.73 -14.68 1.33
C PHE A 52 9.79 -14.13 2.74
N THR A 53 10.96 -14.17 3.33
CA THR A 53 11.25 -13.50 4.61
C THR A 53 12.54 -12.70 4.44
N PRO A 54 12.56 -11.40 4.79
CA PRO A 54 13.79 -10.60 4.70
C PRO A 54 14.89 -11.14 5.62
N SER A 55 16.13 -11.08 5.17
CA SER A 55 17.28 -11.57 5.96
C SER A 55 17.50 -10.84 7.28
N ASN A 56 16.88 -9.67 7.46
CA ASN A 56 16.90 -8.91 8.71
C ASN A 56 15.65 -9.13 9.59
N GLN A 57 14.91 -10.23 9.41
CA GLN A 57 13.67 -10.51 10.14
C GLN A 57 13.80 -10.34 11.65
N ALA A 58 14.86 -10.84 12.25
CA ALA A 58 15.11 -10.70 13.70
C ALA A 58 15.19 -9.22 14.16
N VAL A 59 15.63 -8.31 13.28
CA VAL A 59 15.62 -6.86 13.55
C VAL A 59 14.21 -6.31 13.42
N LEU A 60 13.44 -6.74 12.40
CA LEU A 60 12.06 -6.32 12.23
C LEU A 60 11.23 -6.69 13.45
N GLU A 61 11.29 -7.94 13.90
CA GLU A 61 10.60 -8.42 15.10
C GLU A 61 11.02 -7.65 16.36
N SER A 62 12.33 -7.52 16.63
CA SER A 62 12.81 -6.88 17.86
C SER A 62 12.45 -5.39 17.96
N GLN A 63 12.17 -4.73 16.83
CA GLN A 63 11.83 -3.30 16.76
C GLN A 63 10.37 -3.06 16.38
N ALA A 64 9.53 -4.10 16.29
CA ALA A 64 8.14 -4.03 15.86
C ALA A 64 7.96 -3.30 14.50
N LEU A 65 8.85 -3.61 13.56
CA LEU A 65 8.89 -3.01 12.21
C LEU A 65 8.12 -3.83 11.16
N ASP A 66 7.00 -4.39 11.57
CA ASP A 66 6.15 -5.29 10.78
C ASP A 66 6.24 -5.12 9.26
N LEU A 67 6.72 -6.15 8.57
CA LEU A 67 6.66 -6.21 7.11
C LEU A 67 5.20 -6.19 6.61
N GLY A 68 4.32 -6.83 7.37
CA GLY A 68 2.91 -6.98 7.03
C GLY A 68 2.11 -5.69 6.98
N SER A 69 2.59 -4.60 7.60
CA SER A 69 1.82 -3.35 7.68
C SER A 69 1.44 -2.76 6.31
N GLY A 70 2.23 -3.00 5.27
CA GLY A 70 2.00 -2.45 3.93
C GLY A 70 1.28 -3.38 2.95
N GLY A 71 0.96 -4.61 3.34
CA GLY A 71 0.29 -5.57 2.47
C GLY A 71 1.10 -5.99 1.24
N VAL A 72 0.45 -6.65 0.29
CA VAL A 72 1.06 -7.16 -0.94
C VAL A 72 0.33 -6.65 -2.17
N LEU A 73 1.07 -6.12 -3.13
CA LEU A 73 0.55 -5.74 -4.45
C LEU A 73 1.17 -6.64 -5.53
N LEU A 74 0.35 -7.37 -6.28
CA LEU A 74 0.78 -8.10 -7.46
C LEU A 74 0.81 -7.16 -8.66
N LEU A 75 1.94 -7.14 -9.38
CA LEU A 75 2.08 -6.30 -10.56
C LEU A 75 1.63 -7.06 -11.83
N PRO A 76 1.17 -6.36 -12.86
CA PRO A 76 0.93 -6.97 -14.16
C PRO A 76 2.19 -7.66 -14.69
N PRO A 77 2.05 -8.69 -15.55
CA PRO A 77 3.20 -9.34 -16.17
C PRO A 77 4.10 -8.35 -16.91
N GLN A 78 5.41 -8.48 -16.73
CA GLN A 78 6.43 -7.64 -17.36
C GLN A 78 7.00 -8.32 -18.61
N SER A 79 7.54 -7.53 -19.53
CA SER A 79 8.27 -8.04 -20.69
C SER A 79 9.70 -8.51 -20.38
N THR A 80 10.16 -8.29 -19.16
CA THR A 80 11.50 -8.66 -18.65
C THR A 80 11.44 -9.91 -17.78
N ILE A 81 12.59 -10.49 -17.49
CA ILE A 81 12.72 -11.63 -16.57
C ILE A 81 13.28 -11.12 -15.23
N PRO A 82 12.67 -11.48 -14.09
CA PRO A 82 11.40 -12.20 -13.96
C PRO A 82 10.23 -11.35 -14.46
N ASN A 83 9.24 -11.98 -15.10
CA ASN A 83 8.10 -11.26 -15.64
C ASN A 83 6.95 -11.12 -14.64
N ASN A 84 6.86 -11.98 -13.65
CA ASN A 84 5.84 -11.90 -12.60
C ASN A 84 6.46 -11.33 -11.32
N LEU A 85 6.00 -10.15 -10.93
CA LEU A 85 6.54 -9.43 -9.80
C LEU A 85 5.45 -9.12 -8.76
N LEU A 86 5.84 -9.04 -7.50
CA LEU A 86 5.07 -8.43 -6.44
C LEU A 86 5.87 -7.31 -5.78
N ILE A 87 5.16 -6.41 -5.10
CA ILE A 87 5.76 -5.34 -4.32
C ILE A 87 5.14 -5.31 -2.92
N THR A 88 5.97 -5.06 -1.93
CA THR A 88 5.60 -4.90 -0.53
C THR A 88 6.51 -3.91 0.16
N ALA A 89 6.06 -3.32 1.24
CA ALA A 89 6.87 -2.54 2.17
C ALA A 89 6.18 -2.56 3.54
N GLY A 90 6.95 -2.48 4.60
CA GLY A 90 6.45 -2.45 5.97
C GLY A 90 6.79 -1.16 6.71
N LYS A 91 6.72 -1.20 8.04
CA LYS A 91 7.04 -0.06 8.93
C LYS A 91 8.49 0.42 8.80
N GLN A 92 9.40 -0.44 8.33
CA GLN A 92 10.79 -0.06 8.07
C GLN A 92 10.93 1.01 6.96
N GLY A 93 9.92 1.16 6.08
CA GLY A 93 9.99 2.06 4.94
C GLY A 93 10.89 1.54 3.80
N LEU A 94 11.21 0.26 3.80
CA LEU A 94 11.97 -0.39 2.72
C LEU A 94 11.01 -1.13 1.80
N ILE A 95 11.00 -0.72 0.54
CA ILE A 95 10.21 -1.34 -0.52
C ILE A 95 10.99 -2.54 -1.06
N TYR A 96 10.34 -3.68 -1.17
CA TYR A 96 10.84 -4.90 -1.81
C TYR A 96 10.06 -5.17 -3.11
N LEU A 97 10.75 -5.24 -4.23
CA LEU A 97 10.25 -5.73 -5.49
C LEU A 97 10.79 -7.16 -5.68
N ILE A 98 9.91 -8.14 -5.75
CA ILE A 98 10.27 -9.56 -5.60
C ILE A 98 9.72 -10.36 -6.78
N ASN A 99 10.48 -11.36 -7.23
CA ASN A 99 10.03 -12.39 -8.15
C ASN A 99 8.96 -13.27 -7.49
N ARG A 100 7.68 -13.19 -7.92
CA ARG A 100 6.60 -13.97 -7.32
C ARG A 100 6.47 -15.40 -7.83
N ASP A 101 7.25 -15.77 -8.84
CA ASP A 101 7.29 -17.16 -9.30
C ASP A 101 8.23 -18.02 -8.45
N ASN A 102 9.18 -17.36 -7.76
CA ASN A 102 10.06 -17.96 -6.78
C ASN A 102 10.36 -16.88 -5.74
N LEU A 103 9.77 -16.99 -4.56
CA LEU A 103 9.90 -15.99 -3.51
C LEU A 103 11.26 -16.05 -2.79
N GLY A 104 11.97 -17.18 -2.90
CA GLY A 104 13.37 -17.30 -2.44
C GLY A 104 13.54 -17.65 -0.96
N HIS A 105 12.45 -17.84 -0.22
CA HIS A 105 12.45 -18.19 1.19
C HIS A 105 13.16 -17.14 2.06
N TYR A 106 13.99 -17.57 3.01
CA TYR A 106 14.76 -16.70 3.90
C TYR A 106 16.06 -16.23 3.23
N THR A 107 15.95 -15.65 2.04
CA THR A 107 17.09 -15.08 1.31
C THR A 107 16.68 -13.82 0.54
N MET A 108 17.68 -13.02 0.17
CA MET A 108 17.45 -11.84 -0.68
C MET A 108 17.68 -12.14 -2.17
N SER A 109 17.89 -13.40 -2.57
CA SER A 109 18.30 -13.80 -3.91
C SER A 109 17.23 -13.52 -4.99
N GLN A 110 15.96 -13.47 -4.62
CA GLN A 110 14.82 -13.21 -5.51
C GLN A 110 14.28 -11.78 -5.39
N VAL A 111 14.92 -10.94 -4.59
CA VAL A 111 14.63 -9.51 -4.52
C VAL A 111 15.25 -8.82 -5.73
N VAL A 112 14.39 -8.38 -6.65
CA VAL A 112 14.79 -7.71 -7.90
C VAL A 112 15.31 -6.32 -7.61
N GLN A 113 14.69 -5.63 -6.63
CA GLN A 113 15.06 -4.27 -6.24
C GLN A 113 14.60 -3.97 -4.82
N GLN A 114 15.42 -3.20 -4.10
CA GLN A 114 15.04 -2.52 -2.85
C GLN A 114 15.06 -1.01 -3.04
N ASN A 115 14.18 -0.30 -2.33
CA ASN A 115 14.15 1.16 -2.34
C ASN A 115 13.68 1.67 -0.96
N GLY A 116 14.49 2.51 -0.31
CA GLY A 116 14.21 3.09 1.02
C GLY A 116 13.73 4.54 0.97
N ASN A 117 13.19 5.02 -0.16
CA ASN A 117 12.77 6.41 -0.32
C ASN A 117 11.31 6.67 0.11
N ILE A 118 10.80 5.92 1.08
CA ILE A 118 9.52 6.17 1.75
C ILE A 118 9.69 6.06 3.26
N ALA A 119 8.77 6.64 4.02
CA ALA A 119 8.61 6.32 5.44
C ALA A 119 7.87 4.98 5.62
N GLY A 120 7.64 4.54 6.84
CA GLY A 120 6.92 3.30 7.12
C GLY A 120 5.56 3.26 6.40
N LEU A 121 5.19 2.12 5.85
CA LEU A 121 3.96 1.95 5.08
C LEU A 121 2.90 1.21 5.90
N PHE A 122 1.66 1.76 5.90
CA PHE A 122 0.51 1.22 6.61
C PHE A 122 -0.71 1.09 5.68
N GLY A 123 -0.49 0.65 4.48
CA GLY A 123 -1.52 0.41 3.48
C GLY A 123 -0.88 -0.13 2.21
N THR A 124 -1.66 -0.88 1.43
CA THR A 124 -1.15 -1.47 0.19
C THR A 124 -0.77 -0.40 -0.82
N PRO A 125 0.40 -0.50 -1.48
CA PRO A 125 0.75 0.37 -2.59
C PRO A 125 -0.29 0.31 -3.72
N THR A 126 -0.39 1.39 -4.49
CA THR A 126 -1.27 1.44 -5.65
C THR A 126 -0.47 1.43 -6.94
N PHE A 127 -0.95 0.71 -7.95
CA PHE A 127 -0.34 0.68 -9.28
C PHE A 127 -1.32 1.18 -10.35
N TRP A 128 -0.87 2.06 -11.21
CA TRP A 128 -1.60 2.49 -12.41
C TRP A 128 -0.64 3.02 -13.46
N ASN A 129 -0.84 2.63 -14.71
CA ASN A 129 -0.14 3.16 -15.89
C ASN A 129 1.38 3.29 -15.71
N ASN A 130 2.05 2.18 -15.37
CA ASN A 130 3.48 2.11 -15.11
C ASN A 130 3.97 3.06 -14.00
N ARG A 131 3.15 3.25 -12.98
CA ARG A 131 3.47 4.05 -11.80
C ARG A 131 3.07 3.32 -10.53
N LEU A 132 3.89 3.52 -9.52
CA LEU A 132 3.70 2.99 -8.16
C LEU A 132 3.53 4.16 -7.20
N TYR A 133 2.49 4.11 -6.40
CA TYR A 133 2.13 5.16 -5.44
C TYR A 133 2.26 4.63 -4.03
N PHE A 134 2.90 5.43 -3.18
CA PHE A 134 3.12 5.12 -1.76
C PHE A 134 2.76 6.33 -0.92
N ALA A 135 2.13 6.10 0.23
CA ALA A 135 1.86 7.11 1.24
C ALA A 135 2.35 6.61 2.59
N GLY A 136 3.65 6.69 2.79
CA GLY A 136 4.28 6.33 4.05
C GLY A 136 4.07 7.37 5.15
N THR A 137 4.44 6.99 6.37
CA THR A 137 4.38 7.86 7.55
C THR A 137 5.28 7.34 8.65
N THR A 138 5.42 8.14 9.70
CA THR A 138 6.01 7.72 10.98
C THR A 138 5.03 8.01 12.12
N TYR A 139 5.20 7.36 13.27
CA TYR A 139 4.33 7.58 14.42
C TYR A 139 4.39 9.03 14.97
N THR A 140 5.53 9.70 14.81
CA THR A 140 5.79 11.04 15.37
C THR A 140 5.84 12.14 14.33
N GLY A 141 5.74 11.80 13.06
CA GLY A 141 5.77 12.73 11.95
C GLY A 141 4.88 12.22 10.84
N GLY A 142 4.95 12.86 9.70
CA GLY A 142 4.24 12.43 8.50
C GLY A 142 5.16 12.44 7.30
N ASP A 143 4.72 11.82 6.24
CA ASP A 143 5.33 11.90 4.92
C ASP A 143 4.27 12.30 3.91
N SER A 144 4.65 12.56 2.68
CA SER A 144 3.72 12.90 1.61
C SER A 144 3.56 11.74 0.62
N PRO A 145 2.38 11.55 0.03
CA PRO A 145 2.22 10.62 -1.08
C PRO A 145 3.25 10.86 -2.17
N ARG A 146 3.83 9.77 -2.67
CA ARG A 146 4.89 9.77 -3.69
C ARG A 146 4.53 8.84 -4.82
N VAL A 147 4.96 9.19 -6.02
CA VAL A 147 4.86 8.34 -7.19
C VAL A 147 6.23 8.04 -7.77
N PHE A 148 6.45 6.79 -8.10
CA PHE A 148 7.64 6.31 -8.79
C PHE A 148 7.24 5.78 -10.17
N SER A 149 8.07 6.00 -11.19
CA SER A 149 7.88 5.30 -12.46
C SER A 149 8.26 3.83 -12.33
N PHE A 150 7.58 2.98 -13.07
CA PHE A 150 7.84 1.54 -13.11
C PHE A 150 7.94 1.08 -14.57
N LEU A 151 9.15 0.79 -15.02
CA LEU A 151 9.44 0.44 -16.41
C LEU A 151 10.47 -0.69 -16.47
N GLY A 152 10.26 -1.63 -17.39
CA GLY A 152 11.20 -2.73 -17.58
C GLY A 152 11.39 -3.61 -16.33
N GLY A 153 10.32 -3.80 -15.55
CA GLY A 153 10.36 -4.57 -14.32
C GLY A 153 11.14 -3.90 -13.18
N ARG A 154 11.33 -2.58 -13.23
CA ARG A 154 12.05 -1.82 -12.21
C ARG A 154 11.37 -0.49 -11.88
N MET A 155 11.48 -0.11 -10.64
CA MET A 155 11.03 1.17 -10.10
C MET A 155 12.17 2.21 -10.19
N SER A 156 11.82 3.48 -10.46
CA SER A 156 12.80 4.57 -10.39
C SER A 156 13.41 4.68 -8.99
N ALA A 157 14.69 5.06 -8.92
CA ALA A 157 15.38 5.21 -7.62
C ALA A 157 14.74 6.31 -6.76
N ASN A 158 14.33 7.41 -7.39
CA ASN A 158 13.68 8.53 -6.72
C ASN A 158 12.23 8.67 -7.19
N PRO A 159 11.34 9.23 -6.35
CA PRO A 159 10.00 9.56 -6.78
C PRO A 159 10.01 10.59 -7.91
N THR A 160 9.12 10.41 -8.88
CA THR A 160 8.96 11.33 -10.01
C THR A 160 8.13 12.56 -9.66
N SER A 161 7.24 12.45 -8.67
CA SER A 161 6.58 13.60 -8.03
C SER A 161 6.08 13.23 -6.63
N ARG A 162 5.71 14.27 -5.87
CA ARG A 162 5.16 14.17 -4.52
C ARG A 162 3.94 15.08 -4.39
N ALA A 163 2.98 14.70 -3.54
CA ALA A 163 1.93 15.59 -3.10
C ALA A 163 2.50 16.66 -2.14
N ALA A 164 1.86 17.82 -2.12
CA ALA A 164 2.13 18.81 -1.10
C ALA A 164 1.51 18.40 0.24
N GLY A 165 2.10 18.89 1.32
CA GLY A 165 1.60 18.63 2.69
C GLY A 165 2.09 17.31 3.26
N THR A 166 1.80 17.15 4.54
CA THR A 166 2.23 16.03 5.36
C THR A 166 1.02 15.19 5.72
N TYR A 167 1.13 13.89 5.54
CA TYR A 167 0.12 12.91 5.94
C TYR A 167 0.57 12.29 7.25
N PRO A 168 -0.08 12.62 8.38
CA PRO A 168 0.26 12.04 9.67
C PRO A 168 -0.07 10.54 9.72
N TYR A 169 0.33 9.88 10.80
CA TYR A 169 -0.02 8.47 11.00
C TYR A 169 -1.54 8.24 10.92
N PRO A 170 -1.98 7.20 10.21
CA PRO A 170 -1.24 6.10 9.59
C PRO A 170 -0.84 6.33 8.12
N GLY A 171 -0.76 7.53 7.62
CA GLY A 171 -0.50 7.85 6.22
C GLY A 171 -1.80 7.95 5.42
N ALA A 172 -1.85 7.41 4.22
CA ALA A 172 -3.06 7.38 3.42
C ALA A 172 -3.26 6.03 2.71
N VAL A 173 -4.50 5.58 2.68
CA VAL A 173 -4.94 4.58 1.72
C VAL A 173 -5.28 5.30 0.41
N MET A 174 -4.80 4.78 -0.71
CA MET A 174 -4.92 5.42 -2.00
C MET A 174 -5.56 4.52 -3.04
N VAL A 175 -6.27 5.13 -3.99
CA VAL A 175 -6.84 4.43 -5.14
C VAL A 175 -6.77 5.35 -6.37
N VAL A 176 -6.62 4.78 -7.56
CA VAL A 176 -6.67 5.55 -8.81
C VAL A 176 -7.97 5.27 -9.55
N SER A 177 -8.68 6.33 -9.91
CA SER A 177 -9.73 6.29 -10.94
C SER A 177 -9.19 6.80 -12.27
N ALA A 178 -9.54 6.14 -13.37
CA ALA A 178 -9.05 6.54 -14.69
C ALA A 178 -9.96 6.03 -15.81
N ASN A 179 -9.83 6.61 -17.00
CA ASN A 179 -10.34 6.05 -18.24
C ASN A 179 -9.21 5.27 -18.93
N GLY A 180 -9.04 3.98 -18.55
CA GLY A 180 -7.92 3.18 -18.97
C GLY A 180 -6.58 3.78 -18.50
N ILE A 181 -5.75 4.24 -19.44
CA ILE A 181 -4.46 4.89 -19.14
C ILE A 181 -4.52 6.42 -19.18
N LYS A 182 -5.72 7.02 -19.29
CA LYS A 182 -5.93 8.47 -19.43
C LYS A 182 -6.68 9.03 -18.23
N ASN A 183 -6.45 10.30 -17.96
CA ASN A 183 -7.20 11.09 -16.96
C ASN A 183 -7.20 10.43 -15.57
N GLY A 184 -6.06 9.88 -15.16
CA GLY A 184 -5.91 9.26 -13.85
C GLY A 184 -6.02 10.31 -12.74
N ILE A 185 -6.85 10.01 -11.75
CA ILE A 185 -6.97 10.76 -10.50
C ILE A 185 -6.56 9.85 -9.37
N LEU A 186 -5.54 10.23 -8.62
CA LEU A 186 -5.17 9.55 -7.38
C LEU A 186 -5.97 10.15 -6.24
N TRP A 187 -6.80 9.33 -5.63
CA TRP A 187 -7.55 9.66 -4.44
C TRP A 187 -6.77 9.19 -3.21
N ALA A 188 -6.68 10.06 -2.20
CA ALA A 188 -5.99 9.79 -0.95
C ALA A 188 -6.82 10.33 0.22
N LEU A 189 -7.03 9.48 1.24
CA LEU A 189 -7.65 9.91 2.48
C LEU A 189 -6.55 10.31 3.46
N GLN A 190 -6.45 11.60 3.74
CA GLN A 190 -5.53 12.13 4.75
C GLN A 190 -6.24 12.14 6.11
N HIS A 191 -5.69 11.41 7.07
CA HIS A 191 -6.22 11.42 8.44
C HIS A 191 -5.90 12.74 9.13
N GLY A 192 -6.83 13.28 9.89
CA GLY A 192 -6.73 14.58 10.56
C GLY A 192 -5.82 14.60 11.78
N GLY A 193 -5.08 13.53 12.07
CA GLY A 193 -4.24 13.39 13.26
C GLY A 193 -4.98 12.75 14.44
N THR A 194 -4.25 12.32 15.46
CA THR A 194 -4.76 11.46 16.55
C THR A 194 -5.74 12.13 17.49
N SER A 195 -6.02 13.43 17.40
CA SER A 195 -6.68 14.09 18.52
C SER A 195 -7.92 14.94 18.25
N SER A 196 -8.40 15.14 17.04
CA SER A 196 -9.68 15.85 16.78
C SER A 196 -9.85 16.49 15.39
N GLY A 197 -8.95 16.24 14.44
CA GLY A 197 -9.11 16.78 13.10
C GLY A 197 -10.08 15.96 12.24
N ASN A 198 -10.81 16.62 11.37
CA ASN A 198 -11.53 15.91 10.32
C ASN A 198 -10.54 15.30 9.34
N ASP A 199 -10.90 14.14 8.80
CA ASP A 199 -10.18 13.59 7.67
C ASP A 199 -10.46 14.39 6.40
N VAL A 200 -9.51 14.39 5.49
CA VAL A 200 -9.60 15.14 4.23
C VAL A 200 -9.45 14.16 3.06
N LEU A 201 -10.49 14.05 2.24
CA LEU A 201 -10.37 13.38 0.95
C LEU A 201 -9.67 14.31 -0.04
N ARG A 202 -8.56 13.86 -0.61
CA ARG A 202 -7.78 14.60 -1.61
C ARG A 202 -7.74 13.88 -2.94
N ALA A 203 -7.72 14.64 -4.01
CA ALA A 203 -7.58 14.16 -5.38
C ALA A 203 -6.40 14.85 -6.05
N TYR A 204 -5.52 14.05 -6.65
CA TYR A 204 -4.35 14.55 -7.36
C TYR A 204 -4.35 14.07 -8.82
N ASP A 205 -3.71 14.83 -9.68
CA ASP A 205 -3.33 14.33 -11.00
C ASP A 205 -2.37 13.12 -10.81
N ALA A 206 -2.81 11.94 -11.23
CA ALA A 206 -2.03 10.71 -11.02
C ALA A 206 -0.68 10.71 -11.78
N LEU A 207 -0.50 11.57 -12.78
CA LEU A 207 0.78 11.74 -13.48
C LEU A 207 1.73 12.72 -12.75
N ASN A 208 1.18 13.62 -11.93
CA ASN A 208 1.94 14.64 -11.20
C ASN A 208 1.24 14.99 -9.88
N LEU A 209 1.65 14.36 -8.79
CA LEU A 209 1.05 14.59 -7.47
C LEU A 209 1.25 16.01 -6.93
N GLY A 210 2.16 16.80 -7.50
CA GLY A 210 2.27 18.22 -7.19
C GLY A 210 1.05 19.04 -7.62
N ARG A 211 0.14 18.45 -8.42
CA ARG A 211 -1.11 19.07 -8.84
C ARG A 211 -2.30 18.46 -8.09
N GLU A 212 -2.71 19.13 -7.02
CA GLU A 212 -3.99 18.82 -6.37
C GLU A 212 -5.14 19.31 -7.24
N LEU A 213 -6.13 18.45 -7.46
CA LEU A 213 -7.31 18.72 -8.27
C LEU A 213 -8.51 19.10 -7.40
N TYR A 214 -8.59 18.51 -6.21
CA TYR A 214 -9.68 18.72 -5.26
C TYR A 214 -9.24 18.30 -3.85
N ASN A 215 -9.83 18.94 -2.85
CA ASN A 215 -9.87 18.42 -1.49
C ASN A 215 -11.21 18.77 -0.82
N SER A 216 -11.62 17.95 0.14
CA SER A 216 -12.93 18.08 0.79
C SER A 216 -13.05 19.31 1.69
N ASP A 217 -11.94 19.94 2.10
CA ASP A 217 -11.95 21.18 2.90
C ASP A 217 -12.43 22.40 2.08
N GLN A 218 -12.31 22.35 0.74
CA GLN A 218 -12.68 23.48 -0.15
C GLN A 218 -14.16 23.84 -0.10
N ALA A 219 -15.02 22.89 0.27
CA ALA A 219 -16.46 23.08 0.33
C ALA A 219 -17.01 23.21 1.76
N GLY A 220 -16.14 23.41 2.74
CA GLY A 220 -16.51 23.52 4.14
C GLY A 220 -17.27 22.29 4.62
N SER A 221 -18.35 22.49 5.39
CA SER A 221 -19.10 21.38 5.98
C SER A 221 -19.85 20.48 4.98
N ARG A 222 -20.03 20.92 3.73
CA ARG A 222 -20.72 20.11 2.71
C ARG A 222 -20.01 18.81 2.40
N ASP A 223 -18.68 18.87 2.24
CA ASP A 223 -17.87 17.77 1.72
C ASP A 223 -17.03 17.08 2.79
N LEU A 224 -17.29 17.30 4.09
CA LEU A 224 -16.55 16.66 5.13
C LEU A 224 -16.80 15.14 5.16
N PRO A 225 -15.76 14.30 5.03
CA PRO A 225 -15.89 12.83 5.14
C PRO A 225 -16.38 12.41 6.54
N GLY A 226 -16.22 13.29 7.51
CA GLY A 226 -16.49 13.04 8.91
C GLY A 226 -15.22 12.80 9.70
N ILE A 227 -15.36 12.63 11.01
CA ILE A 227 -14.25 12.22 11.86
C ILE A 227 -14.10 10.71 11.66
N VAL A 228 -13.02 10.30 11.09
CA VAL A 228 -12.65 8.91 10.97
C VAL A 228 -11.87 8.55 12.22
N GLY A 229 -12.54 7.92 13.16
CA GLY A 229 -11.92 7.54 14.44
C GLY A 229 -11.04 6.29 14.34
N MET A 230 -10.92 5.66 13.17
CA MET A 230 -10.19 4.41 13.01
C MET A 230 -9.08 4.52 11.97
N GLN A 231 -8.02 3.78 12.23
CA GLN A 231 -6.86 3.66 11.36
C GLN A 231 -7.14 2.62 10.26
N PHE A 232 -6.49 2.79 9.10
CA PHE A 232 -6.45 1.78 8.04
C PHE A 232 -7.75 1.61 7.23
N GLU A 233 -8.56 2.64 7.14
CA GLU A 233 -9.77 2.60 6.32
C GLU A 233 -9.44 2.68 4.84
N SER A 234 -10.11 1.82 4.06
CA SER A 234 -9.94 1.79 2.61
C SER A 234 -11.02 2.62 1.92
N ILE A 235 -10.63 3.50 1.02
CA ILE A 235 -11.54 4.18 0.10
C ILE A 235 -11.76 3.32 -1.14
N ILE A 236 -12.96 3.42 -1.72
CA ILE A 236 -13.33 2.68 -2.93
C ILE A 236 -13.76 3.68 -4.00
N VAL A 237 -13.36 3.44 -5.23
CA VAL A 237 -13.91 4.15 -6.40
C VAL A 237 -14.68 3.17 -7.25
N ASP A 238 -15.96 3.46 -7.45
CA ASP A 238 -16.83 2.68 -8.30
C ASP A 238 -17.89 3.57 -8.96
N ASN A 239 -18.23 3.26 -10.20
CA ASN A 239 -19.29 3.94 -10.96
C ASN A 239 -19.23 5.48 -10.90
N GLY A 240 -18.02 6.05 -11.05
CA GLY A 240 -17.79 7.50 -11.04
C GLY A 240 -17.95 8.16 -9.67
N LYS A 241 -17.96 7.40 -8.59
CA LYS A 241 -18.09 7.91 -7.22
C LYS A 241 -16.94 7.39 -6.35
N VAL A 242 -16.60 8.16 -5.31
CA VAL A 242 -15.64 7.79 -4.28
C VAL A 242 -16.39 7.56 -2.98
N TYR A 243 -16.21 6.38 -2.41
CA TYR A 243 -16.85 5.95 -1.18
C TYR A 243 -15.82 6.00 -0.05
N VAL A 244 -16.13 6.79 0.97
CA VAL A 244 -15.28 6.99 2.14
C VAL A 244 -16.03 6.54 3.39
N PRO A 245 -15.63 5.42 4.01
CA PRO A 245 -16.23 4.99 5.26
C PRO A 245 -15.83 5.94 6.39
N SER A 246 -16.70 6.14 7.36
CA SER A 246 -16.45 6.90 8.58
C SER A 246 -17.00 6.13 9.77
N THR A 247 -16.11 5.55 10.56
CA THR A 247 -16.49 4.74 11.72
C THR A 247 -16.90 5.59 12.92
N GLY A 248 -16.28 6.77 13.07
CA GLY A 248 -16.65 7.70 14.16
C GLY A 248 -18.08 8.19 14.10
N ALA A 249 -18.69 8.20 12.91
CA ALA A 249 -20.08 8.57 12.68
C ALA A 249 -20.96 7.40 12.17
N ALA A 250 -20.42 6.19 12.06
CA ALA A 250 -21.08 5.00 11.49
C ALA A 250 -21.78 5.32 10.16
N ARG A 251 -21.10 6.04 9.26
CA ARG A 251 -21.65 6.47 7.97
C ARG A 251 -20.70 6.17 6.82
N LEU A 252 -21.27 6.12 5.62
CA LEU A 252 -20.54 6.09 4.36
C LEU A 252 -20.76 7.43 3.64
N SER A 253 -19.67 8.19 3.42
CA SER A 253 -19.71 9.40 2.62
C SER A 253 -19.45 9.06 1.15
N VAL A 254 -20.25 9.62 0.25
CA VAL A 254 -20.18 9.35 -1.19
C VAL A 254 -19.92 10.67 -1.91
N PHE A 255 -18.78 10.74 -2.60
CA PHE A 255 -18.37 11.90 -3.39
C PHE A 255 -18.59 11.60 -4.88
N GLY A 256 -19.11 12.56 -5.61
CA GLY A 256 -19.36 12.47 -7.04
C GLY A 256 -19.53 13.85 -7.66
N LEU A 257 -19.79 13.92 -8.97
CA LEU A 257 -20.09 15.16 -9.63
C LEU A 257 -21.42 15.73 -9.10
N LEU A 258 -21.45 17.03 -8.86
CA LEU A 258 -22.68 17.75 -8.61
C LEU A 258 -23.47 17.89 -9.93
N HIS A 259 -24.73 17.55 -9.89
CA HIS A 259 -25.65 17.71 -11.01
C HIS A 259 -26.42 19.02 -10.88
#